data_f0e8fbf8fbaa7aa3e5b6dc903a188b82
#
_entry.id   f0e8fbf8fbaa7aa3e5b6dc903a188b82
#
_cell.length_a   1.000
_cell.length_b   1.000
_cell.length_c   1.000
_cell.angle_alpha   90.00
_cell.angle_beta   90.00
_cell.angle_gamma   90.00
#
_symmetry.space_group_name_H-M   'P 1'
#
loop_
_entity.id
_entity.type
_entity.pdbx_description
1 polymer ?
#
loop_
_entity_poly.entity_id
_entity_poly.type
_entity_poly.pdbx_seq_one_letter_code
_entity_poly.pdbx_strand_id
1 'polypeptide(L)'
;MAVRVLVVDDSVLYRRVLTDALKSLPDVEVVGSAASGSSVLPKFRELKPDLITLDIEMPGMSGIEVMEALRREALEVKVLVVSALTVSGGALTLKALERGAFDFITKPSEGSAQENFRCICDELAPRLRAIARRLEVQTILRRGTPPAASVAKTAAVSTPAPLLRRAPIAASAAASNNHQPELVVIGVSTGGPNALQTIFSALPGDLAAPIVIVQHMPPIFTKLLAGNLAAHSKLPVREAAHNEALSPGTAYIAPGGKQMRVVPALNGRRLLQLSDDPPENCCRPAVDYLFRSVANHFPGKALAVILTGMGEDGTAGLRLLKRGGSMVIAQDEASCVVFGMPKAAIEAGVVDLVLPLEAIADRITALVRGSQS
;
A
#
# COMPACT_ATOMS: atom_id res chain seq x y z
N MET A 1 -21.52 -9.70 -0.99
CA MET A 1 -21.83 -9.53 0.46
C MET A 1 -21.59 -8.05 0.79
N ALA A 2 -22.58 -7.36 1.36
CA ALA A 2 -22.43 -5.93 1.66
C ALA A 2 -21.45 -5.72 2.82
N VAL A 3 -20.54 -4.75 2.68
CA VAL A 3 -19.62 -4.32 3.73
C VAL A 3 -20.39 -3.47 4.74
N ARG A 4 -20.42 -3.88 5.99
CA ARG A 4 -21.12 -3.19 7.07
C ARG A 4 -20.24 -2.09 7.67
N VAL A 5 -20.66 -0.84 7.53
CA VAL A 5 -19.84 0.33 7.88
C VAL A 5 -20.45 1.11 9.04
N LEU A 6 -19.64 1.40 10.07
CA LEU A 6 -19.95 2.36 11.13
C LEU A 6 -19.22 3.68 10.85
N VAL A 7 -19.95 4.78 10.75
CA VAL A 7 -19.40 6.12 10.49
C VAL A 7 -19.15 6.84 11.81
N VAL A 8 -17.90 7.26 12.07
CA VAL A 8 -17.48 7.94 13.30
C VAL A 8 -16.82 9.27 12.98
N ASP A 9 -17.48 10.37 13.33
CA ASP A 9 -16.98 11.73 13.11
C ASP A 9 -17.76 12.67 14.05
N ASP A 10 -17.12 13.63 14.71
CA ASP A 10 -17.81 14.56 15.61
C ASP A 10 -18.60 15.63 14.85
N SER A 11 -18.17 15.98 13.62
CA SER A 11 -18.87 16.92 12.75
C SER A 11 -20.14 16.30 12.18
N VAL A 12 -21.28 16.94 12.44
CA VAL A 12 -22.57 16.55 11.87
C VAL A 12 -22.53 16.57 10.34
N LEU A 13 -21.84 17.55 9.76
CA LEU A 13 -21.73 17.71 8.30
C LEU A 13 -20.94 16.55 7.70
N TYR A 14 -19.73 16.27 8.17
CA TYR A 14 -18.91 15.19 7.64
C TYR A 14 -19.51 13.81 7.87
N ARG A 15 -20.10 13.59 9.03
CA ARG A 15 -20.84 12.36 9.32
C ARG A 15 -21.98 12.10 8.32
N ARG A 16 -22.70 13.17 7.92
CA ARG A 16 -23.74 13.08 6.88
C ARG A 16 -23.14 12.83 5.50
N VAL A 17 -22.14 13.62 5.09
CA VAL A 17 -21.48 13.47 3.78
C VAL A 17 -20.90 12.07 3.60
N LEU A 18 -20.20 11.54 4.60
CA LEU A 18 -19.64 10.18 4.58
C LEU A 18 -20.75 9.13 4.51
N THR A 19 -21.84 9.31 5.28
CA THR A 19 -22.98 8.39 5.24
C THR A 19 -23.64 8.36 3.85
N ASP A 20 -23.86 9.53 3.24
CA ASP A 20 -24.47 9.65 1.94
C ASP A 20 -23.56 9.09 0.83
N ALA A 21 -22.25 9.36 0.90
CA ALA A 21 -21.26 8.80 -0.01
C ALA A 21 -21.20 7.27 0.07
N LEU A 22 -21.14 6.72 1.28
CA LEU A 22 -21.13 5.27 1.50
C LEU A 22 -22.40 4.59 0.98
N LYS A 23 -23.57 5.19 1.21
CA LYS A 23 -24.87 4.67 0.71
C LYS A 23 -24.99 4.72 -0.81
N SER A 24 -24.26 5.60 -1.49
CA SER A 24 -24.26 5.68 -2.95
C SER A 24 -23.41 4.57 -3.62
N LEU A 25 -22.58 3.87 -2.84
CA LEU A 25 -21.69 2.82 -3.35
C LEU A 25 -22.38 1.45 -3.32
N PRO A 26 -22.17 0.61 -4.35
CA PRO A 26 -22.68 -0.75 -4.35
C PRO A 26 -22.04 -1.60 -3.25
N ASP A 27 -22.79 -2.59 -2.76
CA ASP A 27 -22.31 -3.56 -1.76
C ASP A 27 -21.82 -2.95 -0.44
N VAL A 28 -22.41 -1.81 -0.03
CA VAL A 28 -22.12 -1.12 1.22
C VAL A 28 -23.42 -0.92 2.02
N GLU A 29 -23.37 -1.25 3.31
CA GLU A 29 -24.44 -1.02 4.28
C GLU A 29 -23.92 -0.13 5.41
N VAL A 30 -24.45 1.08 5.57
CA VAL A 30 -24.16 1.92 6.74
C VAL A 30 -25.03 1.44 7.89
N VAL A 31 -24.43 0.69 8.83
CA VAL A 31 -25.15 0.08 9.95
C VAL A 31 -25.38 1.04 11.12
N GLY A 32 -24.67 2.18 11.14
CA GLY A 32 -24.86 3.20 12.17
C GLY A 32 -23.87 4.34 12.05
N SER A 33 -24.00 5.31 12.95
CA SER A 33 -23.05 6.41 13.08
C SER A 33 -22.82 6.78 14.55
N ALA A 34 -21.65 7.34 14.87
CA ALA A 34 -21.26 7.80 16.19
C ALA A 34 -20.68 9.22 16.12
N ALA A 35 -21.00 10.06 17.10
CA ALA A 35 -20.55 11.45 17.18
C ALA A 35 -19.39 11.64 18.17
N SER A 36 -18.89 10.58 18.78
CA SER A 36 -17.78 10.64 19.74
C SER A 36 -17.06 9.30 19.83
N GLY A 37 -15.77 9.32 20.17
CA GLY A 37 -14.97 8.12 20.36
C GLY A 37 -15.51 7.18 21.42
N SER A 38 -16.04 7.72 22.53
CA SER A 38 -16.60 6.93 23.65
C SER A 38 -17.81 6.09 23.26
N SER A 39 -18.55 6.48 22.22
CA SER A 39 -19.72 5.74 21.72
C SER A 39 -19.37 4.62 20.73
N VAL A 40 -18.11 4.49 20.31
CA VAL A 40 -17.70 3.51 19.28
C VAL A 40 -17.78 2.07 19.78
N LEU A 41 -17.19 1.76 20.94
CA LEU A 41 -17.16 0.40 21.46
C LEU A 41 -18.55 -0.17 21.76
N PRO A 42 -19.47 0.55 22.43
CA PRO A 42 -20.85 0.10 22.58
C PRO A 42 -21.52 -0.21 21.24
N LYS A 43 -21.43 0.71 20.28
CA LYS A 43 -22.02 0.52 18.94
C LYS A 43 -21.35 -0.61 18.16
N PHE A 44 -20.04 -0.80 18.30
CA PHE A 44 -19.36 -1.93 17.67
C PHE A 44 -19.93 -3.28 18.16
N ARG A 45 -20.12 -3.43 19.46
CA ARG A 45 -20.66 -4.67 20.05
C ARG A 45 -22.10 -4.95 19.59
N GLU A 46 -22.90 -3.90 19.43
CA GLU A 46 -24.29 -3.99 18.96
C GLU A 46 -24.36 -4.27 17.46
N LEU A 47 -23.64 -3.47 16.67
CA LEU A 47 -23.80 -3.42 15.22
C LEU A 47 -22.86 -4.37 14.47
N LYS A 48 -21.75 -4.79 15.06
CA LYS A 48 -20.71 -5.67 14.48
C LYS A 48 -20.33 -5.25 13.05
N PRO A 49 -19.77 -4.03 12.87
CA PRO A 49 -19.36 -3.55 11.56
C PRO A 49 -18.09 -4.28 11.08
N ASP A 50 -17.94 -4.42 9.76
CA ASP A 50 -16.73 -4.90 9.09
C ASP A 50 -15.68 -3.78 8.95
N LEU A 51 -16.16 -2.54 8.86
CA LEU A 51 -15.35 -1.34 8.68
C LEU A 51 -15.86 -0.21 9.58
N ILE A 52 -14.92 0.53 10.16
CA ILE A 52 -15.19 1.82 10.80
C ILE A 52 -14.51 2.91 9.98
N THR A 53 -15.25 3.93 9.50
CA THR A 53 -14.65 5.19 9.10
C THR A 53 -14.48 6.05 10.35
N LEU A 54 -13.26 6.50 10.62
CA LEU A 54 -12.91 7.08 11.91
C LEU A 54 -12.21 8.42 11.75
N ASP A 55 -12.83 9.48 12.26
CA ASP A 55 -12.12 10.75 12.46
C ASP A 55 -11.10 10.61 13.59
N ILE A 56 -9.93 11.22 13.39
CA ILE A 56 -8.86 11.19 14.41
C ILE A 56 -9.02 12.32 15.43
N GLU A 57 -9.39 13.51 14.97
CA GLU A 57 -9.43 14.73 15.78
C GLU A 57 -10.83 14.92 16.36
N MET A 58 -11.18 14.13 17.37
CA MET A 58 -12.47 14.24 18.08
C MET A 58 -12.26 14.71 19.53
N PRO A 59 -13.19 15.55 20.06
CA PRO A 59 -13.14 15.94 21.46
C PRO A 59 -13.36 14.77 22.43
N GLY A 60 -12.68 14.80 23.55
CA GLY A 60 -12.73 13.74 24.56
C GLY A 60 -11.87 12.54 24.16
N MET A 61 -12.46 11.49 23.64
CA MET A 61 -11.75 10.31 23.16
C MET A 61 -11.41 10.44 21.68
N SER A 62 -10.13 10.60 21.38
CA SER A 62 -9.59 10.73 20.02
C SER A 62 -9.69 9.43 19.22
N GLY A 63 -9.59 9.52 17.89
CA GLY A 63 -9.57 8.32 17.02
C GLY A 63 -8.43 7.35 17.33
N ILE A 64 -7.27 7.85 17.77
CA ILE A 64 -6.15 7.01 18.20
C ILE A 64 -6.52 6.19 19.45
N GLU A 65 -7.13 6.82 20.44
CA GLU A 65 -7.57 6.13 21.66
C GLU A 65 -8.68 5.12 21.38
N VAL A 66 -9.56 5.41 20.41
CA VAL A 66 -10.55 4.44 19.89
C VAL A 66 -9.85 3.20 19.32
N MET A 67 -8.85 3.38 18.47
CA MET A 67 -8.09 2.26 17.88
C MET A 67 -7.36 1.43 18.95
N GLU A 68 -6.77 2.09 19.96
CA GLU A 68 -6.13 1.42 21.07
C GLU A 68 -7.13 0.62 21.92
N ALA A 69 -8.34 1.14 22.11
CA ALA A 69 -9.40 0.46 22.82
C ALA A 69 -9.94 -0.77 22.03
N LEU A 70 -10.15 -0.64 20.72
CA LEU A 70 -10.51 -1.75 19.83
C LEU A 70 -9.47 -2.88 19.91
N ARG A 71 -8.18 -2.51 19.83
CA ARG A 71 -7.07 -3.46 19.91
C ARG A 71 -6.98 -4.15 21.29
N ARG A 72 -7.16 -3.40 22.36
CA ARG A 72 -7.12 -3.94 23.74
C ARG A 72 -8.20 -5.00 23.97
N GLU A 73 -9.36 -4.82 23.32
CA GLU A 73 -10.46 -5.78 23.38
C GLU A 73 -10.36 -6.89 22.31
N ALA A 74 -9.27 -6.95 21.56
CA ALA A 74 -9.05 -7.91 20.46
C ALA A 74 -10.19 -7.92 19.42
N LEU A 75 -10.79 -6.75 19.15
CA LEU A 75 -11.89 -6.61 18.19
C LEU A 75 -11.33 -6.52 16.77
N GLU A 76 -11.65 -7.50 15.95
CA GLU A 76 -11.22 -7.55 14.56
C GLU A 76 -12.14 -6.70 13.67
N VAL A 77 -11.71 -5.47 13.37
CA VAL A 77 -12.41 -4.57 12.46
C VAL A 77 -11.40 -3.78 11.62
N LYS A 78 -11.74 -3.48 10.38
CA LYS A 78 -10.94 -2.56 9.58
C LYS A 78 -11.27 -1.13 9.97
N VAL A 79 -10.23 -0.30 10.12
CA VAL A 79 -10.38 1.13 10.41
C VAL A 79 -9.84 1.92 9.22
N LEU A 80 -10.72 2.69 8.58
CA LEU A 80 -10.37 3.68 7.56
C LEU A 80 -10.39 5.05 8.22
N VAL A 81 -9.24 5.66 8.31
CA VAL A 81 -9.10 6.98 8.92
C VAL A 81 -9.62 8.07 7.98
N VAL A 82 -10.34 9.04 8.52
CA VAL A 82 -10.79 10.24 7.80
C VAL A 82 -10.11 11.44 8.46
N SER A 83 -9.17 12.07 7.76
CA SER A 83 -8.28 13.07 8.35
C SER A 83 -8.38 14.42 7.66
N ALA A 84 -8.25 15.50 8.43
CA ALA A 84 -8.06 16.83 7.86
C ALA A 84 -6.70 16.95 7.19
N LEU A 85 -6.61 17.74 6.11
CA LEU A 85 -5.35 18.02 5.39
C LEU A 85 -4.55 19.10 6.14
N THR A 86 -4.11 18.78 7.36
CA THR A 86 -3.29 19.64 8.22
C THR A 86 -2.01 18.90 8.63
N VAL A 87 -0.99 19.64 9.09
CA VAL A 87 0.25 19.01 9.59
C VAL A 87 -0.03 18.14 10.82
N SER A 88 -0.87 18.61 11.75
CA SER A 88 -1.29 17.85 12.94
C SER A 88 -2.08 16.61 12.56
N GLY A 89 -3.10 16.77 11.72
CA GLY A 89 -3.90 15.63 11.22
C GLY A 89 -3.06 14.61 10.47
N GLY A 90 -2.08 15.06 9.67
CA GLY A 90 -1.16 14.17 8.96
C GLY A 90 -0.27 13.34 9.90
N ALA A 91 0.27 13.96 10.96
CA ALA A 91 1.08 13.25 11.95
C ALA A 91 0.25 12.20 12.71
N LEU A 92 -0.97 12.56 13.10
CA LEU A 92 -1.90 11.63 13.77
C LEU A 92 -2.33 10.50 12.82
N THR A 93 -2.53 10.81 11.54
CA THR A 93 -2.87 9.80 10.52
C THR A 93 -1.76 8.74 10.37
N LEU A 94 -0.50 9.17 10.26
CA LEU A 94 0.62 8.22 10.20
C LEU A 94 0.68 7.36 11.46
N LYS A 95 0.51 7.97 12.63
CA LYS A 95 0.44 7.25 13.90
C LYS A 95 -0.73 6.25 13.94
N ALA A 96 -1.86 6.55 13.32
CA ALA A 96 -2.99 5.63 13.19
C ALA A 96 -2.64 4.45 12.26
N LEU A 97 -1.97 4.71 11.13
CA LEU A 97 -1.50 3.66 10.23
C LEU A 97 -0.52 2.72 10.91
N GLU A 98 0.45 3.22 11.68
CA GLU A 98 1.36 2.41 12.50
C GLU A 98 0.63 1.53 13.52
N ARG A 99 -0.51 2.00 14.03
CA ARG A 99 -1.36 1.26 14.97
C ARG A 99 -2.34 0.28 14.30
N GLY A 100 -2.24 0.12 12.98
CA GLY A 100 -2.99 -0.88 12.22
C GLY A 100 -4.25 -0.35 11.56
N ALA A 101 -4.40 0.97 11.36
CA ALA A 101 -5.41 1.47 10.43
C ALA A 101 -5.18 0.86 9.04
N PHE A 102 -6.27 0.49 8.39
CA PHE A 102 -6.24 -0.12 7.07
C PHE A 102 -5.69 0.84 6.01
N ASP A 103 -6.20 2.08 6.01
CA ASP A 103 -5.81 3.18 5.13
C ASP A 103 -6.39 4.48 5.67
N PHE A 104 -6.20 5.57 4.93
CA PHE A 104 -6.83 6.86 5.22
C PHE A 104 -7.39 7.52 3.97
N ILE A 105 -8.32 8.45 4.17
CA ILE A 105 -8.78 9.42 3.19
C ILE A 105 -8.68 10.82 3.79
N THR A 106 -8.57 11.84 2.94
CA THR A 106 -8.52 13.23 3.39
C THR A 106 -9.89 13.89 3.29
N LYS A 107 -10.22 14.70 4.30
CA LYS A 107 -11.39 15.58 4.25
C LYS A 107 -11.10 16.70 3.24
N PRO A 108 -11.86 16.80 2.13
CA PRO A 108 -11.66 17.90 1.20
C PRO A 108 -11.98 19.24 1.89
N SER A 109 -11.11 20.22 1.72
CA SER A 109 -11.22 21.56 2.33
C SER A 109 -11.58 22.65 1.33
N GLU A 110 -11.46 22.36 0.02
CA GLU A 110 -11.68 23.30 -1.07
C GLU A 110 -12.67 22.73 -2.07
N GLY A 111 -13.31 23.60 -2.87
CA GLY A 111 -14.27 23.20 -3.88
C GLY A 111 -15.74 23.26 -3.42
N SER A 112 -16.66 22.99 -4.34
CA SER A 112 -18.08 22.94 -4.07
C SER A 112 -18.48 21.68 -3.29
N ALA A 113 -19.62 21.69 -2.63
CA ALA A 113 -20.15 20.52 -1.92
C ALA A 113 -20.28 19.28 -2.83
N GLN A 114 -20.61 19.49 -4.11
CA GLN A 114 -20.75 18.41 -5.10
C GLN A 114 -19.39 17.84 -5.51
N GLU A 115 -18.37 18.67 -5.70
CA GLU A 115 -17.01 18.24 -5.99
C GLU A 115 -16.42 17.47 -4.81
N ASN A 116 -16.60 17.98 -3.60
CA ASN A 116 -16.16 17.33 -2.37
C ASN A 116 -16.82 15.97 -2.16
N PHE A 117 -18.12 15.87 -2.41
CA PHE A 117 -18.83 14.61 -2.36
C PHE A 117 -18.30 13.59 -3.37
N ARG A 118 -18.08 14.03 -4.62
CA ARG A 118 -17.48 13.18 -5.66
C ARG A 118 -16.09 12.70 -5.30
N CYS A 119 -15.23 13.60 -4.81
CA CYS A 119 -13.89 13.28 -4.35
C CYS A 119 -13.91 12.19 -3.26
N ILE A 120 -14.80 12.33 -2.26
CA ILE A 120 -14.94 11.34 -1.19
C ILE A 120 -15.43 9.99 -1.76
N CYS A 121 -16.39 9.98 -2.69
CA CYS A 121 -16.85 8.74 -3.34
C CYS A 121 -15.73 8.07 -4.13
N ASP A 122 -14.94 8.83 -4.89
CA ASP A 122 -13.83 8.33 -5.70
C ASP A 122 -12.72 7.73 -4.81
N GLU A 123 -12.51 8.29 -3.62
CA GLU A 123 -11.57 7.77 -2.63
C GLU A 123 -12.09 6.54 -1.87
N LEU A 124 -13.36 6.50 -1.52
CA LEU A 124 -13.98 5.39 -0.77
C LEU A 124 -14.18 4.14 -1.63
N ALA A 125 -14.72 4.31 -2.84
CA ALA A 125 -15.15 3.19 -3.68
C ALA A 125 -14.08 2.12 -3.91
N PRO A 126 -12.83 2.47 -4.26
CA PRO A 126 -11.80 1.47 -4.45
C PRO A 126 -11.41 0.76 -3.14
N ARG A 127 -11.34 1.48 -2.01
CA ARG A 127 -10.98 0.91 -0.70
C ARG A 127 -12.02 -0.08 -0.20
N LEU A 128 -13.29 0.25 -0.38
CA LEU A 128 -14.40 -0.64 -0.02
C LEU A 128 -14.42 -1.92 -0.87
N ARG A 129 -14.14 -1.80 -2.18
CA ARG A 129 -14.00 -2.99 -3.05
C ARG A 129 -12.87 -3.92 -2.59
N ALA A 130 -11.74 -3.37 -2.14
CA ALA A 130 -10.64 -4.16 -1.60
C ALA A 130 -11.05 -4.90 -0.31
N ILE A 131 -11.78 -4.21 0.58
CA ILE A 131 -12.29 -4.81 1.83
C ILE A 131 -13.32 -5.91 1.50
N ALA A 132 -14.28 -5.63 0.62
CA ALA A 132 -15.29 -6.61 0.21
C ALA A 132 -14.67 -7.92 -0.31
N ARG A 133 -13.69 -7.83 -1.21
CA ARG A 133 -12.96 -9.00 -1.73
C ARG A 133 -12.27 -9.79 -0.62
N ARG A 134 -11.65 -9.11 0.33
CA ARG A 134 -10.98 -9.79 1.45
C ARG A 134 -11.95 -10.52 2.36
N LEU A 135 -13.11 -9.93 2.63
CA LEU A 135 -14.19 -10.56 3.40
C LEU A 135 -14.76 -11.80 2.68
N GLU A 136 -14.93 -11.73 1.36
CA GLU A 136 -15.37 -12.87 0.55
C GLU A 136 -14.37 -14.03 0.64
N VAL A 137 -13.08 -13.79 0.46
CA VAL A 137 -12.02 -14.80 0.57
C VAL A 137 -12.01 -15.43 1.96
N GLN A 138 -12.08 -14.62 3.02
CA GLN A 138 -12.14 -15.13 4.40
C GLN A 138 -13.38 -15.99 4.65
N THR A 139 -14.51 -15.61 4.07
CA THR A 139 -15.77 -16.38 4.20
C THR A 139 -15.67 -17.72 3.48
N ILE A 140 -15.05 -17.76 2.30
CA ILE A 140 -14.82 -19.00 1.54
C ILE A 140 -13.87 -19.93 2.32
N LEU A 141 -12.77 -19.40 2.86
CA LEU A 141 -11.81 -20.18 3.63
C LEU A 141 -12.42 -20.74 4.93
N ARG A 142 -13.27 -19.98 5.61
CA ARG A 142 -13.99 -20.44 6.83
C ARG A 142 -15.05 -21.50 6.51
N ARG A 143 -15.68 -21.47 5.33
CA ARG A 143 -16.66 -22.47 4.87
C ARG A 143 -16.03 -23.74 4.33
N GLY A 144 -14.76 -23.72 3.94
CA GLY A 144 -14.03 -24.84 3.34
C GLY A 144 -13.43 -25.86 4.32
N THR A 145 -13.66 -25.74 5.63
CA THR A 145 -13.27 -26.77 6.61
C THR A 145 -14.49 -27.63 6.93
N PRO A 146 -14.62 -28.85 6.34
CA PRO A 146 -15.68 -29.78 6.76
C PRO A 146 -15.39 -30.20 8.21
N PRO A 147 -16.43 -30.35 9.07
CA PRO A 147 -16.23 -30.92 10.39
C PRO A 147 -15.71 -32.36 10.22
N ALA A 148 -14.68 -32.70 10.99
CA ALA A 148 -14.13 -34.05 11.02
C ALA A 148 -15.23 -35.06 11.31
N ALA A 149 -15.75 -35.69 10.27
CA ALA A 149 -16.68 -36.77 10.40
C ALA A 149 -15.91 -38.07 10.65
N SER A 150 -16.25 -38.70 11.75
CA SER A 150 -15.87 -40.03 12.20
C SER A 150 -15.73 -41.05 11.06
N VAL A 151 -14.54 -41.64 10.95
CA VAL A 151 -14.23 -42.70 10.00
C VAL A 151 -14.89 -44.00 10.45
N ALA A 152 -15.97 -44.41 9.79
CA ALA A 152 -16.41 -45.80 9.78
C ALA A 152 -15.78 -46.47 8.55
N LYS A 153 -15.03 -47.54 8.81
CA LYS A 153 -14.41 -48.44 7.80
C LYS A 153 -15.48 -49.13 6.99
N THR A 154 -15.44 -49.07 5.68
CA THR A 154 -15.77 -50.18 4.78
C THR A 154 -15.04 -50.03 3.44
N ALA A 155 -14.73 -51.18 2.87
CA ALA A 155 -13.71 -51.44 1.88
C ALA A 155 -14.09 -51.18 0.42
N ALA A 156 -13.03 -51.09 -0.37
CA ALA A 156 -12.81 -51.56 -1.75
C ALA A 156 -13.09 -50.61 -2.94
N VAL A 157 -11.99 -50.25 -3.59
CA VAL A 157 -11.69 -50.20 -5.05
C VAL A 157 -12.41 -49.15 -5.91
N SER A 158 -11.66 -48.16 -6.26
CA SER A 158 -11.40 -47.70 -7.65
C SER A 158 -10.50 -46.46 -7.61
N THR A 159 -9.38 -46.54 -8.25
CA THR A 159 -8.39 -45.47 -8.46
C THR A 159 -8.94 -44.37 -9.38
N PRO A 160 -9.02 -43.13 -8.96
CA PRO A 160 -9.04 -42.00 -9.87
C PRO A 160 -7.61 -41.44 -10.04
N ALA A 161 -7.30 -41.11 -11.28
CA ALA A 161 -6.04 -40.52 -11.70
C ALA A 161 -5.61 -39.29 -10.83
N PRO A 162 -4.30 -39.07 -10.66
CA PRO A 162 -3.80 -37.97 -9.83
C PRO A 162 -4.13 -36.62 -10.49
N LEU A 163 -4.96 -35.84 -9.83
CA LEU A 163 -5.04 -34.40 -10.08
C LEU A 163 -3.65 -33.83 -9.91
N LEU A 164 -3.07 -33.30 -10.99
CA LEU A 164 -1.81 -32.61 -11.03
C LEU A 164 -1.80 -31.51 -9.93
N ARG A 165 -1.16 -31.81 -8.82
CA ARG A 165 -0.65 -30.83 -7.89
C ARG A 165 0.23 -29.91 -8.74
N ARG A 166 -0.27 -28.70 -9.00
CA ARG A 166 0.56 -27.64 -9.56
C ARG A 166 1.74 -27.47 -8.62
N ALA A 167 2.89 -27.97 -9.03
CA ALA A 167 4.15 -27.79 -8.33
C ALA A 167 4.36 -26.27 -8.12
N PRO A 168 5.00 -25.85 -7.01
CA PRO A 168 5.47 -24.50 -6.90
C PRO A 168 6.28 -24.21 -8.17
N ILE A 169 5.98 -23.10 -8.83
CA ILE A 169 6.73 -22.65 -10.01
C ILE A 169 8.18 -22.55 -9.52
N ALA A 170 8.96 -23.56 -9.85
CA ALA A 170 10.40 -23.56 -9.63
C ALA A 170 10.88 -22.27 -10.27
N ALA A 171 11.57 -21.44 -9.50
CA ALA A 171 12.26 -20.28 -9.99
C ALA A 171 13.03 -20.70 -11.26
N SER A 172 12.51 -20.31 -12.41
CA SER A 172 13.27 -20.39 -13.65
C SER A 172 14.58 -19.69 -13.32
N ALA A 173 15.68 -20.42 -13.43
CA ALA A 173 17.00 -19.84 -13.33
C ALA A 173 17.11 -18.78 -14.44
N ALA A 174 16.65 -17.56 -14.10
CA ALA A 174 16.81 -16.42 -14.94
C ALA A 174 18.31 -16.26 -15.15
N ALA A 175 18.71 -16.20 -16.41
CA ALA A 175 20.08 -15.93 -16.83
C ALA A 175 20.69 -14.90 -15.89
N SER A 176 21.80 -15.27 -15.27
CA SER A 176 22.58 -14.43 -14.38
C SER A 176 23.12 -13.23 -15.16
N ASN A 177 22.27 -12.21 -15.32
CA ASN A 177 22.75 -10.89 -15.64
C ASN A 177 23.50 -10.41 -14.40
N ASN A 178 24.81 -10.54 -14.43
CA ASN A 178 25.75 -10.22 -13.36
C ASN A 178 25.89 -8.70 -13.10
N HIS A 179 24.80 -7.94 -13.33
CA HIS A 179 24.76 -6.51 -13.11
C HIS A 179 24.12 -6.23 -11.74
N GLN A 180 24.96 -5.74 -10.84
CA GLN A 180 24.46 -5.19 -9.57
C GLN A 180 23.56 -3.98 -9.86
N PRO A 181 22.36 -3.92 -9.26
CA PRO A 181 21.50 -2.74 -9.39
C PRO A 181 22.20 -1.51 -8.82
N GLU A 182 22.25 -0.46 -9.61
CA GLU A 182 22.81 0.84 -9.21
C GLU A 182 21.74 1.79 -8.64
N LEU A 183 20.47 1.37 -8.68
CA LEU A 183 19.30 2.14 -8.24
C LEU A 183 18.18 1.17 -7.85
N VAL A 184 17.54 1.42 -6.71
CA VAL A 184 16.31 0.74 -6.31
C VAL A 184 15.13 1.71 -6.52
N VAL A 185 14.07 1.26 -7.17
CA VAL A 185 12.84 2.04 -7.36
C VAL A 185 11.65 1.28 -6.79
N ILE A 186 10.84 1.96 -5.97
CA ILE A 186 9.72 1.35 -5.24
C ILE A 186 8.43 2.07 -5.61
N GLY A 187 7.42 1.30 -6.00
CA GLY A 187 6.06 1.77 -6.20
C GLY A 187 5.13 1.16 -5.16
N VAL A 188 4.30 2.00 -4.52
CA VAL A 188 3.46 1.59 -3.40
C VAL A 188 2.27 2.51 -3.20
N SER A 189 1.15 1.99 -2.62
CA SER A 189 -0.08 2.76 -2.38
C SER A 189 -0.74 2.39 -1.04
N THR A 190 -1.97 1.91 -1.04
CA THR A 190 -2.73 1.49 0.17
C THR A 190 -1.96 0.44 0.98
N GLY A 191 -1.80 0.68 2.28
CA GLY A 191 -0.96 -0.15 3.16
C GLY A 191 0.54 0.14 3.05
N GLY A 192 0.92 1.07 2.15
CA GLY A 192 2.30 1.43 1.85
C GLY A 192 3.12 1.93 3.02
N PRO A 193 2.63 2.86 3.84
CA PRO A 193 3.41 3.37 4.97
C PRO A 193 3.92 2.27 5.89
N ASN A 194 3.07 1.30 6.23
CA ASN A 194 3.46 0.16 7.07
C ASN A 194 4.42 -0.79 6.33
N ALA A 195 4.17 -1.05 5.05
CA ALA A 195 5.05 -1.88 4.23
C ALA A 195 6.45 -1.25 4.10
N LEU A 196 6.52 0.05 3.83
CA LEU A 196 7.79 0.78 3.79
C LEU A 196 8.49 0.77 5.15
N GLN A 197 7.77 0.97 6.26
CA GLN A 197 8.35 0.91 7.59
C GLN A 197 8.99 -0.45 7.88
N THR A 198 8.31 -1.56 7.53
CA THR A 198 8.85 -2.91 7.68
C THR A 198 10.15 -3.07 6.89
N ILE A 199 10.16 -2.66 5.62
CA ILE A 199 11.35 -2.76 4.76
C ILE A 199 12.49 -1.88 5.29
N PHE A 200 12.21 -0.61 5.60
CA PHE A 200 13.23 0.36 6.00
C PHE A 200 13.84 0.08 7.38
N SER A 201 13.08 -0.54 8.29
CA SER A 201 13.61 -1.00 9.58
C SER A 201 14.63 -2.13 9.44
N ALA A 202 14.54 -2.93 8.39
CA ALA A 202 15.42 -4.08 8.14
C ALA A 202 16.59 -3.74 7.21
N LEU A 203 16.51 -2.69 6.38
CA LEU A 203 17.59 -2.31 5.47
C LEU A 203 18.87 -1.90 6.23
N PRO A 204 20.07 -2.31 5.75
CA PRO A 204 21.34 -1.90 6.34
C PRO A 204 21.67 -0.43 6.04
N GLY A 205 22.38 0.24 6.92
CA GLY A 205 22.77 1.65 6.77
C GLY A 205 23.83 1.93 5.69
N ASP A 206 24.46 0.89 5.17
CA ASP A 206 25.54 0.93 4.18
C ASP A 206 25.11 0.43 2.78
N LEU A 207 23.83 0.56 2.45
CA LEU A 207 23.32 0.13 1.14
C LEU A 207 24.00 0.92 0.02
N ALA A 208 24.64 0.22 -0.93
CA ALA A 208 25.44 0.86 -1.97
C ALA A 208 24.61 1.61 -3.03
N ALA A 209 23.31 1.37 -3.14
CA ALA A 209 22.42 2.01 -4.10
C ALA A 209 21.49 3.04 -3.44
N PRO A 210 21.14 4.15 -4.11
CA PRO A 210 20.03 5.01 -3.70
C PRO A 210 18.69 4.30 -3.89
N ILE A 211 17.68 4.71 -3.10
CA ILE A 211 16.30 4.23 -3.22
C ILE A 211 15.40 5.40 -3.61
N VAL A 212 14.57 5.24 -4.63
CA VAL A 212 13.60 6.25 -5.06
C VAL A 212 12.19 5.66 -4.99
N ILE A 213 11.29 6.36 -4.28
CA ILE A 213 10.00 5.83 -3.88
C ILE A 213 8.87 6.72 -4.40
N VAL A 214 7.87 6.11 -4.99
CA VAL A 214 6.56 6.72 -5.19
C VAL A 214 5.56 6.01 -4.27
N GLN A 215 5.07 6.75 -3.29
CA GLN A 215 3.91 6.41 -2.48
C GLN A 215 2.74 7.31 -2.92
N HIS A 216 1.63 6.71 -3.31
CA HIS A 216 0.41 7.48 -3.59
C HIS A 216 -0.10 8.13 -2.31
N MET A 217 0.19 9.42 -2.17
CA MET A 217 -0.11 10.17 -0.97
C MET A 217 -0.24 11.67 -1.27
N PRO A 218 -1.17 12.40 -0.63
CA PRO A 218 -1.29 13.84 -0.81
C PRO A 218 -0.05 14.61 -0.34
N PRO A 219 0.10 15.88 -0.74
CA PRO A 219 1.08 16.79 -0.14
C PRO A 219 1.00 16.79 1.39
N ILE A 220 2.06 17.21 2.09
CA ILE A 220 2.24 17.16 3.55
C ILE A 220 2.48 15.72 4.06
N PHE A 221 1.68 14.74 3.65
CA PHE A 221 1.82 13.36 4.13
C PHE A 221 3.11 12.69 3.65
N THR A 222 3.58 12.99 2.43
CA THR A 222 4.85 12.46 1.91
C THR A 222 6.05 12.95 2.71
N LYS A 223 6.04 14.23 3.12
CA LYS A 223 7.08 14.79 3.99
C LYS A 223 7.06 14.17 5.38
N LEU A 224 5.88 14.00 5.96
CA LEU A 224 5.72 13.35 7.26
C LEU A 224 6.12 11.87 7.21
N LEU A 225 5.77 11.16 6.13
CA LEU A 225 6.20 9.78 5.92
C LEU A 225 7.73 9.67 5.83
N ALA A 226 8.37 10.60 5.11
CA ALA A 226 9.83 10.64 5.04
C ALA A 226 10.47 10.81 6.42
N GLY A 227 9.96 11.73 7.24
CA GLY A 227 10.42 11.92 8.61
C GLY A 227 10.19 10.70 9.50
N ASN A 228 9.04 10.06 9.35
CA ASN A 228 8.70 8.84 10.09
C ASN A 228 9.63 7.68 9.72
N LEU A 229 9.83 7.42 8.43
CA LEU A 229 10.75 6.37 7.98
C LEU A 229 12.20 6.66 8.40
N ALA A 230 12.64 7.92 8.35
CA ALA A 230 13.97 8.32 8.81
C ALA A 230 14.21 8.01 10.30
N ALA A 231 13.17 8.14 11.14
CA ALA A 231 13.25 7.83 12.56
C ALA A 231 13.42 6.33 12.86
N HIS A 232 12.97 5.46 11.95
CA HIS A 232 12.98 4.00 12.13
C HIS A 232 13.96 3.28 11.20
N SER A 233 14.69 4.00 10.35
CA SER A 233 15.65 3.45 9.37
C SER A 233 17.08 3.75 9.77
N LYS A 234 17.99 2.86 9.39
CA LYS A 234 19.43 3.12 9.44
C LYS A 234 19.91 3.97 8.25
N LEU A 235 19.10 4.07 7.20
CA LEU A 235 19.39 4.89 6.02
C LEU A 235 18.76 6.29 6.20
N PRO A 236 19.42 7.36 5.74
CA PRO A 236 18.79 8.66 5.54
C PRO A 236 17.59 8.54 4.61
N VAL A 237 16.43 9.01 5.06
CA VAL A 237 15.20 9.08 4.26
C VAL A 237 14.72 10.52 4.22
N ARG A 238 14.36 11.02 3.05
CA ARG A 238 13.84 12.38 2.90
C ARG A 238 12.87 12.50 1.73
N GLU A 239 12.04 13.51 1.78
CA GLU A 239 11.26 13.93 0.62
C GLU A 239 12.21 14.51 -0.44
N ALA A 240 12.01 14.16 -1.70
CA ALA A 240 12.86 14.56 -2.82
C ALA A 240 12.73 16.05 -3.12
N ALA A 241 13.87 16.70 -3.44
CA ALA A 241 13.92 18.06 -3.93
C ALA A 241 14.19 18.09 -5.45
N HIS A 242 13.72 19.16 -6.12
CA HIS A 242 13.95 19.36 -7.55
C HIS A 242 15.45 19.57 -7.84
N ASN A 243 15.97 18.88 -8.86
CA ASN A 243 17.40 18.85 -9.24
C ASN A 243 18.35 18.30 -8.17
N GLU A 244 17.83 17.52 -7.22
CA GLU A 244 18.64 16.86 -6.21
C GLU A 244 19.39 15.66 -6.81
N ALA A 245 20.70 15.57 -6.51
CA ALA A 245 21.51 14.45 -6.94
C ALA A 245 21.26 13.22 -6.06
N LEU A 246 21.09 12.06 -6.67
CA LEU A 246 20.99 10.80 -5.95
C LEU A 246 22.33 10.43 -5.31
N SER A 247 22.29 10.07 -4.04
CA SER A 247 23.42 9.60 -3.26
C SER A 247 23.22 8.15 -2.84
N PRO A 248 24.21 7.28 -2.96
CA PRO A 248 24.16 5.92 -2.41
C PRO A 248 23.74 5.92 -0.94
N GLY A 249 23.03 4.88 -0.51
CA GLY A 249 22.56 4.76 0.87
C GLY A 249 21.53 5.78 1.31
N THR A 250 20.88 6.48 0.39
CA THR A 250 19.85 7.48 0.71
C THR A 250 18.55 7.13 0.01
N ALA A 251 17.44 7.28 0.70
CA ALA A 251 16.10 7.08 0.16
C ALA A 251 15.37 8.42 -0.05
N TYR A 252 14.68 8.50 -1.17
CA TYR A 252 13.98 9.70 -1.63
C TYR A 252 12.52 9.37 -1.91
N ILE A 253 11.60 10.07 -1.25
CA ILE A 253 10.15 9.92 -1.46
C ILE A 253 9.67 11.04 -2.36
N ALA A 254 8.92 10.71 -3.40
CA ALA A 254 8.29 11.68 -4.29
C ALA A 254 7.31 12.58 -3.52
N PRO A 255 7.39 13.93 -3.64
CA PRO A 255 6.44 14.83 -3.02
C PRO A 255 5.02 14.60 -3.56
N GLY A 256 4.03 14.55 -2.67
CA GLY A 256 2.63 14.55 -3.07
C GLY A 256 2.29 15.77 -3.93
N GLY A 257 1.42 15.59 -4.92
CA GLY A 257 1.03 16.66 -5.84
C GLY A 257 2.07 17.02 -6.91
N LYS A 258 3.19 16.33 -7.00
CA LYS A 258 4.21 16.47 -8.05
C LYS A 258 4.48 15.13 -8.72
N GLN A 259 4.82 15.16 -10.02
CA GLN A 259 5.43 14.01 -10.67
C GLN A 259 6.94 14.03 -10.41
N MET A 260 7.56 12.84 -10.31
CA MET A 260 9.00 12.70 -10.09
C MET A 260 9.61 11.76 -11.11
N ARG A 261 10.75 12.16 -11.67
CA ARG A 261 11.56 11.35 -12.61
C ARG A 261 13.03 11.38 -12.25
N VAL A 262 13.75 10.34 -12.66
CA VAL A 262 15.21 10.27 -12.55
C VAL A 262 15.78 10.56 -13.94
N VAL A 263 16.73 11.47 -14.01
CA VAL A 263 17.39 11.88 -15.26
C VAL A 263 18.92 11.88 -15.13
N PRO A 264 19.66 11.65 -16.22
CA PRO A 264 21.12 11.80 -16.19
C PRO A 264 21.51 13.28 -16.14
N ALA A 265 22.58 13.60 -15.42
CA ALA A 265 23.24 14.89 -15.45
C ALA A 265 24.52 14.84 -16.32
N LEU A 266 25.00 16.00 -16.77
CA LEU A 266 26.20 16.11 -17.62
C LEU A 266 27.47 15.50 -17.03
N ASN A 267 27.55 15.40 -15.72
CA ASN A 267 28.68 14.83 -14.97
C ASN A 267 28.53 13.34 -14.63
N GLY A 268 27.59 12.64 -15.29
CA GLY A 268 27.28 11.22 -15.03
C GLY A 268 26.48 10.96 -13.75
N ARG A 269 26.15 12.00 -12.97
CA ARG A 269 25.27 11.87 -11.82
C ARG A 269 23.82 11.63 -12.26
N ARG A 270 23.01 11.15 -11.34
CA ARG A 270 21.55 11.01 -11.51
C ARG A 270 20.87 12.06 -10.68
N LEU A 271 19.91 12.78 -11.29
CA LEU A 271 19.15 13.85 -10.64
C LEU A 271 17.68 13.46 -10.54
N LEU A 272 17.03 13.92 -9.48
CA LEU A 272 15.59 13.90 -9.32
C LEU A 272 15.00 15.17 -9.94
N GLN A 273 14.07 15.03 -10.86
CA GLN A 273 13.30 16.15 -11.38
C GLN A 273 11.84 16.03 -10.96
N LEU A 274 11.33 17.10 -10.38
CA LEU A 274 9.93 17.25 -10.02
C LEU A 274 9.23 18.11 -11.08
N SER A 275 7.99 17.77 -11.43
CA SER A 275 7.17 18.54 -12.37
C SER A 275 5.72 18.61 -11.94
N ASP A 276 5.00 19.59 -12.51
CA ASP A 276 3.56 19.73 -12.38
C ASP A 276 2.78 19.04 -13.52
N ASP A 277 3.42 18.09 -14.19
CA ASP A 277 2.78 17.32 -15.24
C ASP A 277 1.46 16.70 -14.74
N PRO A 278 0.47 16.51 -15.61
CA PRO A 278 -0.83 15.98 -15.23
C PRO A 278 -0.73 14.67 -14.45
N PRO A 279 -1.74 14.34 -13.63
CA PRO A 279 -1.85 13.03 -13.01
C PRO A 279 -1.81 11.91 -14.07
N GLU A 280 -1.10 10.84 -13.79
CA GLU A 280 -1.10 9.60 -14.57
C GLU A 280 -1.76 8.50 -13.72
N ASN A 281 -2.65 7.70 -14.31
CA ASN A 281 -3.47 6.72 -13.57
C ASN A 281 -4.25 7.35 -12.38
N CYS A 282 -4.71 8.59 -12.55
CA CYS A 282 -5.32 9.41 -11.50
C CYS A 282 -4.39 9.71 -10.30
N CYS A 283 -3.09 9.47 -10.41
CA CYS A 283 -2.10 9.63 -9.34
C CYS A 283 -1.06 10.73 -9.67
N ARG A 284 -0.71 11.49 -8.65
CA ARG A 284 0.41 12.43 -8.66
C ARG A 284 0.99 12.57 -7.26
N PRO A 285 2.14 11.89 -6.99
CA PRO A 285 3.03 11.19 -7.93
C PRO A 285 2.45 9.89 -8.47
N ALA A 286 2.88 9.46 -9.68
CA ALA A 286 2.54 8.21 -10.31
C ALA A 286 3.77 7.29 -10.42
N VAL A 287 3.57 5.98 -10.17
CA VAL A 287 4.64 4.97 -10.22
C VAL A 287 5.11 4.76 -11.66
N ASP A 288 4.18 4.68 -12.62
CA ASP A 288 4.52 4.53 -14.04
C ASP A 288 5.37 5.69 -14.55
N TYR A 289 5.12 6.93 -14.10
CA TYR A 289 5.91 8.10 -14.46
C TYR A 289 7.38 7.96 -14.03
N LEU A 290 7.61 7.54 -12.79
CA LEU A 290 8.95 7.29 -12.27
C LEU A 290 9.62 6.12 -13.01
N PHE A 291 8.96 4.96 -13.08
CA PHE A 291 9.53 3.75 -13.64
C PHE A 291 9.89 3.91 -15.12
N ARG A 292 9.06 4.58 -15.90
CA ARG A 292 9.34 4.93 -17.31
C ARG A 292 10.60 5.80 -17.44
N SER A 293 10.80 6.78 -16.56
CA SER A 293 12.00 7.62 -16.59
C SER A 293 13.28 6.81 -16.34
N VAL A 294 13.20 5.87 -15.40
CA VAL A 294 14.33 4.97 -15.08
C VAL A 294 14.59 4.00 -16.23
N ALA A 295 13.56 3.41 -16.83
CA ALA A 295 13.70 2.53 -17.98
C ALA A 295 14.37 3.21 -19.19
N ASN A 296 14.02 4.48 -19.44
CA ASN A 296 14.55 5.26 -20.55
C ASN A 296 16.01 5.68 -20.37
N HIS A 297 16.42 5.95 -19.14
CA HIS A 297 17.74 6.53 -18.88
C HIS A 297 18.75 5.56 -18.27
N PHE A 298 18.29 4.48 -17.62
CA PHE A 298 19.14 3.53 -16.89
C PHE A 298 18.75 2.07 -17.15
N PRO A 299 18.72 1.64 -18.42
CA PRO A 299 18.29 0.28 -18.78
C PRO A 299 19.18 -0.77 -18.11
N GLY A 300 18.56 -1.79 -17.50
CA GLY A 300 19.26 -2.91 -16.84
C GLY A 300 19.95 -2.58 -15.52
N LYS A 301 19.90 -1.32 -15.06
CA LYS A 301 20.63 -0.87 -13.87
C LYS A 301 19.75 -0.68 -12.63
N ALA A 302 18.45 -0.93 -12.74
CA ALA A 302 17.52 -0.77 -11.65
C ALA A 302 17.02 -2.10 -11.11
N LEU A 303 16.78 -2.12 -9.79
CA LEU A 303 15.90 -3.08 -9.13
C LEU A 303 14.56 -2.39 -8.89
N ALA A 304 13.50 -2.91 -9.50
CA ALA A 304 12.15 -2.40 -9.29
C ALA A 304 11.41 -3.26 -8.25
N VAL A 305 10.72 -2.60 -7.34
CA VAL A 305 9.90 -3.25 -6.31
C VAL A 305 8.50 -2.68 -6.37
N ILE A 306 7.51 -3.55 -6.50
CA ILE A 306 6.09 -3.19 -6.48
C ILE A 306 5.45 -3.78 -5.23
N LEU A 307 4.89 -2.92 -4.39
CA LEU A 307 4.32 -3.28 -3.09
C LEU A 307 2.81 -3.14 -3.09
N THR A 308 2.23 -3.48 -1.95
CA THR A 308 0.81 -3.35 -1.67
C THR A 308 0.24 -2.04 -2.20
N GLY A 309 -0.91 -2.12 -2.83
CA GLY A 309 -1.57 -0.97 -3.41
C GLY A 309 -2.71 -1.38 -4.32
N MET A 310 -3.57 -0.42 -4.61
CA MET A 310 -4.73 -0.61 -5.45
C MET A 310 -4.45 -0.21 -6.90
N GLY A 311 -5.19 -0.84 -7.82
CA GLY A 311 -5.07 -0.55 -9.26
C GLY A 311 -3.88 -1.26 -9.88
N GLU A 312 -3.33 -0.65 -10.93
CA GLU A 312 -2.29 -1.25 -11.78
C GLU A 312 -1.12 -0.28 -12.08
N ASP A 313 -1.11 0.89 -11.42
CA ASP A 313 -0.03 1.88 -11.61
C ASP A 313 1.33 1.26 -11.30
N GLY A 314 2.31 1.52 -12.14
CA GLY A 314 3.61 0.89 -12.14
C GLY A 314 3.74 -0.29 -13.12
N THR A 315 2.64 -0.92 -13.54
CA THR A 315 2.70 -2.09 -14.43
C THR A 315 3.25 -1.75 -15.81
N ALA A 316 2.87 -0.59 -16.38
CA ALA A 316 3.37 -0.15 -17.67
C ALA A 316 4.87 0.21 -17.61
N GLY A 317 5.30 0.90 -16.55
CA GLY A 317 6.71 1.20 -16.30
C GLY A 317 7.54 -0.05 -16.03
N LEU A 318 7.01 -1.04 -15.32
CA LEU A 318 7.66 -2.34 -15.07
C LEU A 318 7.90 -3.11 -16.38
N ARG A 319 6.96 -3.05 -17.35
CA ARG A 319 7.17 -3.64 -18.67
C ARG A 319 8.38 -3.02 -19.39
N LEU A 320 8.56 -1.72 -19.28
CA LEU A 320 9.71 -1.02 -19.86
C LEU A 320 11.01 -1.39 -19.14
N LEU A 321 11.01 -1.36 -17.79
CA LEU A 321 12.16 -1.77 -16.98
C LEU A 321 12.58 -3.21 -17.27
N LYS A 322 11.61 -4.13 -17.36
CA LYS A 322 11.86 -5.54 -17.68
C LYS A 322 12.46 -5.73 -19.06
N ARG A 323 11.96 -5.02 -20.09
CA ARG A 323 12.54 -5.03 -21.43
C ARG A 323 13.96 -4.49 -21.46
N GLY A 324 14.26 -3.51 -20.59
CA GLY A 324 15.61 -2.98 -20.42
C GLY A 324 16.56 -3.89 -19.61
N GLY A 325 16.10 -5.06 -19.13
CA GLY A 325 16.92 -6.02 -18.38
C GLY A 325 16.95 -5.78 -16.87
N SER A 326 16.09 -4.91 -16.34
CA SER A 326 15.95 -4.69 -14.89
C SER A 326 15.24 -5.86 -14.21
N MET A 327 15.61 -6.14 -12.97
CA MET A 327 14.94 -7.12 -12.12
C MET A 327 13.74 -6.52 -11.41
N VAL A 328 12.67 -7.31 -11.27
CA VAL A 328 11.39 -6.89 -10.67
C VAL A 328 11.01 -7.81 -9.52
N ILE A 329 10.76 -7.24 -8.35
CA ILE A 329 10.22 -7.89 -7.16
C ILE A 329 8.78 -7.40 -6.96
N ALA A 330 7.85 -8.33 -6.70
CA ALA A 330 6.51 -8.01 -6.24
C ALA A 330 6.26 -8.58 -4.84
N GLN A 331 5.53 -7.83 -4.03
CA GLN A 331 5.03 -8.33 -2.75
C GLN A 331 3.97 -9.41 -2.99
N ASP A 332 3.97 -10.47 -2.18
CA ASP A 332 3.00 -11.56 -2.29
C ASP A 332 1.60 -11.16 -1.79
N GLU A 333 0.60 -11.97 -2.15
CA GLU A 333 -0.80 -11.71 -1.78
C GLU A 333 -1.03 -11.78 -0.27
N ALA A 334 -0.36 -12.71 0.41
CA ALA A 334 -0.60 -12.98 1.82
C ALA A 334 -0.20 -11.82 2.72
N SER A 335 0.90 -11.13 2.41
CA SER A 335 1.40 -9.99 3.17
C SER A 335 0.87 -8.63 2.68
N CYS A 336 0.21 -8.56 1.50
CA CYS A 336 -0.40 -7.34 1.01
C CYS A 336 -1.62 -6.91 1.83
N VAL A 337 -1.73 -5.63 2.15
CA VAL A 337 -2.98 -5.02 2.63
C VAL A 337 -4.01 -5.00 1.49
N VAL A 338 -3.59 -4.58 0.29
CA VAL A 338 -4.36 -4.63 -0.95
C VAL A 338 -3.50 -5.24 -2.05
N PHE A 339 -3.90 -6.41 -2.56
CA PHE A 339 -3.21 -7.11 -3.65
C PHE A 339 -3.75 -6.65 -5.01
N GLY A 340 -3.47 -5.39 -5.39
CA GLY A 340 -3.86 -4.81 -6.68
C GLY A 340 -2.64 -4.58 -7.57
N MET A 341 -1.80 -3.60 -7.24
CA MET A 341 -0.58 -3.26 -7.99
C MET A 341 0.36 -4.47 -8.17
N PRO A 342 0.68 -5.26 -7.11
CA PRO A 342 1.47 -6.46 -7.29
C PRO A 342 0.79 -7.51 -8.17
N LYS A 343 -0.52 -7.71 -8.00
CA LYS A 343 -1.31 -8.63 -8.83
C LYS A 343 -1.22 -8.27 -10.31
N ALA A 344 -1.46 -7.00 -10.66
CA ALA A 344 -1.41 -6.51 -12.04
C ALA A 344 -0.02 -6.74 -12.66
N ALA A 345 1.06 -6.50 -11.91
CA ALA A 345 2.42 -6.75 -12.36
C ALA A 345 2.70 -8.25 -12.58
N ILE A 346 2.23 -9.12 -11.68
CA ILE A 346 2.37 -10.58 -11.80
C ILE A 346 1.59 -11.10 -13.01
N GLU A 347 0.34 -10.69 -13.17
CA GLU A 347 -0.52 -11.07 -14.31
C GLU A 347 0.04 -10.56 -15.65
N ALA A 348 0.73 -9.43 -15.64
CA ALA A 348 1.44 -8.89 -16.81
C ALA A 348 2.70 -9.68 -17.18
N GLY A 349 3.15 -10.65 -16.35
CA GLY A 349 4.33 -11.47 -16.60
C GLY A 349 5.65 -10.72 -16.53
N VAL A 350 5.71 -9.61 -15.78
CA VAL A 350 6.91 -8.74 -15.69
C VAL A 350 7.71 -8.94 -14.39
N VAL A 351 7.21 -9.76 -13.48
CA VAL A 351 7.80 -9.99 -12.15
C VAL A 351 8.77 -11.18 -12.19
N ASP A 352 9.96 -11.00 -11.63
CA ASP A 352 10.96 -12.06 -11.47
C ASP A 352 10.79 -12.82 -10.17
N LEU A 353 10.49 -12.13 -9.08
CA LEU A 353 10.36 -12.69 -7.75
C LEU A 353 9.10 -12.18 -7.07
N VAL A 354 8.33 -13.11 -6.52
CA VAL A 354 7.19 -12.79 -5.63
C VAL A 354 7.61 -13.20 -4.22
N LEU A 355 7.63 -12.22 -3.30
CA LEU A 355 8.17 -12.41 -1.96
C LEU A 355 7.21 -11.88 -0.88
N PRO A 356 7.18 -12.51 0.31
CA PRO A 356 6.54 -11.93 1.46
C PRO A 356 7.26 -10.65 1.88
N LEU A 357 6.52 -9.71 2.46
CA LEU A 357 7.01 -8.36 2.81
C LEU A 357 8.33 -8.39 3.60
N GLU A 358 8.41 -9.29 4.57
CA GLU A 358 9.55 -9.43 5.49
C GLU A 358 10.83 -9.88 4.78
N ALA A 359 10.73 -10.56 3.64
CA ALA A 359 11.88 -11.04 2.87
C ALA A 359 12.41 -10.01 1.85
N ILE A 360 11.66 -8.93 1.58
CA ILE A 360 12.00 -7.98 0.51
C ILE A 360 13.28 -7.19 0.86
N ALA A 361 13.45 -6.75 2.11
CA ALA A 361 14.63 -5.98 2.53
C ALA A 361 15.93 -6.78 2.37
N ASP A 362 15.93 -8.03 2.80
CA ASP A 362 17.08 -8.93 2.67
C ASP A 362 17.40 -9.19 1.20
N ARG A 363 16.35 -9.36 0.36
CA ARG A 363 16.54 -9.57 -1.07
C ARG A 363 17.08 -8.34 -1.78
N ILE A 364 16.59 -7.14 -1.46
CA ILE A 364 17.17 -5.88 -1.96
C ILE A 364 18.65 -5.79 -1.60
N THR A 365 18.98 -6.06 -0.34
CA THR A 365 20.36 -5.99 0.17
C THR A 365 21.27 -6.97 -0.57
N ALA A 366 20.84 -8.22 -0.72
CA ALA A 366 21.60 -9.25 -1.41
C ALA A 366 21.87 -8.90 -2.89
N LEU A 367 20.86 -8.38 -3.58
CA LEU A 367 20.98 -8.01 -4.99
C LEU A 367 21.89 -6.79 -5.20
N VAL A 368 21.75 -5.76 -4.33
CA VAL A 368 22.57 -4.54 -4.41
C VAL A 368 24.02 -4.80 -4.03
N ARG A 369 24.30 -5.70 -3.08
CA ARG A 369 25.68 -6.06 -2.73
C ARG A 369 26.37 -6.99 -3.75
N GLY A 370 25.58 -7.61 -4.62
CA GLY A 370 26.05 -8.71 -5.47
C GLY A 370 26.25 -9.99 -4.63
N SER A 371 25.85 -11.14 -5.15
CA SER A 371 26.11 -12.42 -4.49
C SER A 371 27.63 -12.60 -4.36
N GLN A 372 28.18 -12.40 -3.18
CA GLN A 372 29.44 -13.05 -2.84
C GLN A 372 29.08 -14.53 -2.66
N SER A 373 29.24 -15.31 -3.72
CA SER A 373 29.25 -16.77 -3.69
C SER A 373 30.53 -17.27 -3.08
#